data_6d7fe00775da4e5f821471893c7794ea
#
_entry.id   6d7fe00775da4e5f821471893c7794ea
#
_cell.length_a   1.000
_cell.length_b   1.000
_cell.length_c   1.000
_cell.angle_alpha   90.00
_cell.angle_beta   90.00
_cell.angle_gamma   90.00
#
_symmetry.space_group_name_H-M   'P 1'
#
loop_
_entity.id
_entity.type
_entity.pdbx_description
1 polymer ?
#
loop_
_entity_poly.entity_id
_entity_poly.type
_entity_poly.pdbx_seq_one_letter_code
_entity_poly.pdbx_strand_id
1 'polypeptide(L)'
;MRRIYLLLVVISLTSTVCAQTVRDIIAKTPSYSSCNYHVYPDSITSVLTPAPAGKKPFYISHYGRHGSRYISNRTGYETPYLMIQHADSLDELTPAGEKVLHEMNSIMRDTEGRWGELTGSGKRQLENIGQRMVRNFPEVLCPGANVKCISTIVPRCIESMGSIGMKMLQECPQLNITMEASKRNQWYMNHQDRKLRKRSSYMTPEAQKAYDEYIKPRMGNSRLMELIFKNPDIVKEFVDEEYFNYYLMKMALFQFNISYNRNPRLMELFNTDEFYRMWQIDNALWYIQYGACKLNGGRQPYSQRYLLRQLIADADSCIKLDRPGAQLRFGHETVLLPLVCLIGVNGFDLATDNLDELEAKGWWCSSVFPMASNIQFIFYRSSPKDHDVLFKVLLNEVEATLPLKTDCAPYYHWNDFRQYCLDKINAYK
;
A
#
# COMPACT_ATOMS: atom_id res chain seq x y z
N MET A 1 70.77 15.42 -8.94
CA MET A 1 69.32 15.57 -9.18
C MET A 1 68.60 14.41 -8.51
N ARG A 2 68.06 14.64 -7.28
CA ARG A 2 67.25 13.64 -6.55
C ARG A 2 65.80 13.78 -6.97
N ARG A 3 65.20 12.75 -7.54
CA ARG A 3 63.77 12.68 -7.85
C ARG A 3 63.04 12.22 -6.60
N ILE A 4 62.18 13.10 -6.04
CA ILE A 4 61.26 12.79 -4.94
C ILE A 4 59.97 12.24 -5.60
N TYR A 5 59.65 10.96 -5.34
CA TYR A 5 58.38 10.36 -5.70
C TYR A 5 57.38 10.67 -4.58
N LEU A 6 56.37 11.49 -4.90
CA LEU A 6 55.23 11.74 -4.02
C LEU A 6 54.27 10.54 -4.15
N LEU A 7 54.15 9.74 -3.11
CA LEU A 7 53.17 8.68 -3.02
C LEU A 7 51.84 9.32 -2.58
N LEU A 8 50.87 9.46 -3.50
CA LEU A 8 49.50 9.83 -3.19
C LEU A 8 48.78 8.59 -2.62
N VAL A 9 48.60 8.54 -1.32
CA VAL A 9 47.75 7.56 -0.64
C VAL A 9 46.28 8.06 -0.80
N VAL A 10 45.55 7.46 -1.72
CA VAL A 10 44.11 7.64 -1.82
C VAL A 10 43.43 6.82 -0.74
N ILE A 11 43.07 7.45 0.36
CA ILE A 11 42.20 6.84 1.37
C ILE A 11 40.78 6.86 0.81
N SER A 12 40.32 5.73 0.27
CA SER A 12 38.92 5.52 -0.06
C SER A 12 38.15 5.35 1.26
N LEU A 13 37.52 6.42 1.70
CA LEU A 13 36.47 6.34 2.73
C LEU A 13 35.28 5.56 2.14
N THR A 14 35.27 4.26 2.34
CA THR A 14 34.05 3.46 2.18
C THR A 14 33.11 3.82 3.32
N SER A 15 32.24 4.82 3.10
CA SER A 15 31.09 5.02 3.94
C SER A 15 30.20 3.77 3.78
N THR A 16 30.25 2.88 4.74
CA THR A 16 29.22 1.85 4.91
C THR A 16 27.91 2.57 5.15
N VAL A 17 27.14 2.77 4.08
CA VAL A 17 25.74 3.13 4.22
C VAL A 17 25.07 1.93 4.88
N CYS A 18 24.91 2.00 6.21
CA CYS A 18 24.14 1.01 6.95
C CYS A 18 22.73 1.05 6.38
N ALA A 19 22.31 -0.03 5.73
CA ALA A 19 20.96 -0.11 5.17
C ALA A 19 19.97 0.09 6.33
N GLN A 20 19.06 1.06 6.19
CA GLN A 20 18.07 1.38 7.21
C GLN A 20 17.15 0.16 7.40
N THR A 21 17.04 -0.36 8.61
CA THR A 21 16.16 -1.48 8.95
C THR A 21 14.71 -1.00 9.04
N VAL A 22 13.75 -1.92 8.91
CA VAL A 22 12.32 -1.59 9.12
C VAL A 22 12.09 -1.10 10.54
N ARG A 23 12.80 -1.65 11.53
CA ARG A 23 12.73 -1.18 12.92
C ARG A 23 13.14 0.29 13.05
N ASP A 24 14.19 0.74 12.32
CA ASP A 24 14.63 2.15 12.32
C ASP A 24 13.60 3.06 11.62
N ILE A 25 12.93 2.57 10.58
CA ILE A 25 11.84 3.28 9.93
C ILE A 25 10.67 3.46 10.89
N ILE A 26 10.26 2.40 11.58
CA ILE A 26 9.16 2.42 12.56
C ILE A 26 9.48 3.35 13.73
N ALA A 27 10.73 3.36 14.22
CA ALA A 27 11.15 4.27 15.28
C ALA A 27 10.93 5.75 14.92
N LYS A 28 11.12 6.10 13.64
CA LYS A 28 10.91 7.47 13.11
C LYS A 28 9.48 7.70 12.66
N THR A 29 8.81 6.68 12.17
CA THR A 29 7.47 6.73 11.56
C THR A 29 6.64 5.55 12.05
N PRO A 30 6.10 5.61 13.29
CA PRO A 30 5.37 4.47 13.87
C PRO A 30 4.19 3.98 13.02
N SER A 31 3.53 4.87 12.27
CA SER A 31 2.44 4.49 11.35
C SER A 31 2.88 3.48 10.27
N TYR A 32 4.18 3.34 10.00
CA TYR A 32 4.70 2.34 9.06
C TYR A 32 4.41 0.91 9.52
N SER A 33 4.30 0.68 10.84
CA SER A 33 3.96 -0.64 11.41
C SER A 33 2.53 -1.08 11.12
N SER A 34 1.66 -0.18 10.71
CA SER A 34 0.24 -0.46 10.51
C SER A 34 -0.10 -1.16 9.19
N CYS A 35 0.90 -1.42 8.33
CA CYS A 35 0.70 -2.03 7.01
C CYS A 35 -0.44 -1.35 6.22
N ASN A 36 -1.62 -1.95 6.21
CA ASN A 36 -2.77 -1.44 5.45
C ASN A 36 -3.41 -0.17 6.01
N TYR A 37 -3.03 0.30 7.20
CA TYR A 37 -3.42 1.60 7.76
C TYR A 37 -2.29 2.64 7.70
N HIS A 38 -1.14 2.30 7.12
CA HIS A 38 -0.07 3.28 6.90
C HIS A 38 -0.59 4.42 6.02
N VAL A 39 -0.38 5.65 6.47
CA VAL A 39 -0.86 6.84 5.74
C VAL A 39 0.04 7.16 4.56
N TYR A 40 -0.55 7.66 3.48
CA TYR A 40 0.22 8.13 2.32
C TYR A 40 1.02 9.38 2.69
N PRO A 41 2.28 9.51 2.27
CA PRO A 41 3.08 10.68 2.57
C PRO A 41 2.51 11.96 1.92
N ASP A 42 2.53 13.06 2.66
CA ASP A 42 2.05 14.35 2.17
C ASP A 42 2.92 14.91 1.05
N SER A 43 4.23 14.67 1.14
CA SER A 43 5.21 15.10 0.15
C SER A 43 6.01 13.93 -0.39
N ILE A 44 6.26 13.96 -1.69
CA ILE A 44 7.17 13.04 -2.39
C ILE A 44 8.42 13.85 -2.75
N THR A 45 9.55 13.47 -2.19
CA THR A 45 10.82 14.18 -2.37
C THR A 45 11.67 13.63 -3.52
N SER A 46 11.32 12.46 -4.06
CA SER A 46 12.02 11.88 -5.21
C SER A 46 11.78 12.71 -6.48
N VAL A 47 12.88 13.00 -7.18
CA VAL A 47 12.84 13.66 -8.48
C VAL A 47 12.73 12.59 -9.55
N LEU A 48 11.77 12.76 -10.45
CA LEU A 48 11.60 11.83 -11.58
C LEU A 48 12.68 12.07 -12.63
N THR A 49 13.23 10.98 -13.17
CA THR A 49 14.17 11.04 -14.30
C THR A 49 13.52 11.76 -15.50
N PRO A 50 14.21 12.74 -16.14
CA PRO A 50 13.69 13.44 -17.31
C PRO A 50 13.33 12.48 -18.45
N ALA A 51 12.39 12.90 -19.32
CA ALA A 51 11.98 12.09 -20.46
C ALA A 51 13.19 11.66 -21.32
N PRO A 52 13.16 10.46 -21.94
CA PRO A 52 14.21 10.01 -22.83
C PRO A 52 14.42 10.99 -23.98
N ALA A 53 15.66 11.13 -24.44
CA ALA A 53 16.01 12.05 -25.54
C ALA A 53 15.10 11.84 -26.76
N GLY A 54 14.50 12.91 -27.25
CA GLY A 54 13.59 12.89 -28.40
C GLY A 54 12.20 12.31 -28.15
N LYS A 55 11.89 11.86 -26.95
CA LYS A 55 10.56 11.35 -26.59
C LYS A 55 9.89 12.28 -25.58
N LYS A 56 8.54 12.24 -25.56
CA LYS A 56 7.70 13.01 -24.62
C LYS A 56 6.69 12.07 -23.97
N PRO A 57 6.28 12.33 -22.71
CA PRO A 57 5.17 11.61 -22.12
C PRO A 57 3.88 11.91 -22.90
N PHE A 58 3.05 10.88 -23.13
CA PHE A 58 1.83 11.02 -23.94
C PHE A 58 0.62 10.28 -23.38
N TYR A 59 0.82 9.30 -22.48
CA TYR A 59 -0.24 8.50 -21.89
C TYR A 59 0.11 8.10 -20.46
N ILE A 60 -0.90 8.10 -19.58
CA ILE A 60 -0.81 7.62 -18.20
C ILE A 60 -1.83 6.51 -17.99
N SER A 61 -1.37 5.33 -17.55
CA SER A 61 -2.23 4.26 -17.04
C SER A 61 -2.00 4.09 -15.53
N HIS A 62 -3.07 4.13 -14.75
CA HIS A 62 -2.99 4.14 -13.29
C HIS A 62 -3.95 3.12 -12.68
N TYR A 63 -3.54 2.49 -11.58
CA TYR A 63 -4.41 1.82 -10.64
C TYR A 63 -4.06 2.28 -9.21
N GLY A 64 -5.05 2.79 -8.47
CA GLY A 64 -4.86 3.29 -7.11
C GLY A 64 -5.84 2.66 -6.13
N ARG A 65 -5.40 2.60 -4.88
CA ARG A 65 -6.19 2.29 -3.70
C ARG A 65 -6.98 3.54 -3.27
N HIS A 66 -8.15 3.35 -2.66
CA HIS A 66 -8.86 4.42 -1.94
C HIS A 66 -7.96 5.08 -0.87
N GLY A 67 -8.24 6.33 -0.52
CA GLY A 67 -7.57 7.06 0.55
C GLY A 67 -7.84 6.51 1.95
N SER A 68 -7.28 7.16 2.96
CA SER A 68 -7.56 6.87 4.37
C SER A 68 -9.07 6.79 4.62
N ARG A 69 -9.48 5.80 5.41
CA ARG A 69 -10.88 5.48 5.68
C ARG A 69 -11.12 5.20 7.15
N TYR A 70 -12.36 5.31 7.58
CA TYR A 70 -12.79 4.80 8.87
C TYR A 70 -12.64 3.28 8.97
N ILE A 71 -12.65 2.78 10.21
CA ILE A 71 -12.59 1.35 10.50
C ILE A 71 -13.69 0.62 9.71
N SER A 72 -13.35 -0.50 9.06
CA SER A 72 -14.31 -1.30 8.29
C SER A 72 -14.66 -2.65 8.94
N ASN A 73 -13.83 -3.11 9.89
CA ASN A 73 -14.09 -4.31 10.68
C ASN A 73 -14.71 -3.90 12.03
N ARG A 74 -16.02 -3.69 12.06
CA ARG A 74 -16.75 -3.27 13.26
C ARG A 74 -16.47 -4.20 14.44
N THR A 75 -16.72 -5.49 14.28
CA THR A 75 -16.58 -6.49 15.36
C THR A 75 -15.18 -6.51 15.94
N GLY A 76 -14.12 -6.42 15.08
CA GLY A 76 -12.73 -6.43 15.54
C GLY A 76 -12.41 -5.27 16.50
N TYR A 77 -13.09 -4.15 16.40
CA TYR A 77 -12.84 -2.97 17.25
C TYR A 77 -13.86 -2.81 18.37
N GLU A 78 -15.11 -3.23 18.17
CA GLU A 78 -16.13 -3.23 19.25
C GLU A 78 -15.80 -4.21 20.35
N THR A 79 -15.31 -5.41 20.04
CA THR A 79 -15.03 -6.44 21.04
C THR A 79 -14.04 -5.96 22.11
N PRO A 80 -12.82 -5.46 21.79
CA PRO A 80 -11.91 -4.96 22.81
C PRO A 80 -12.45 -3.71 23.52
N TYR A 81 -13.25 -2.91 22.83
CA TYR A 81 -13.93 -1.77 23.43
C TYR A 81 -14.95 -2.20 24.51
N LEU A 82 -15.74 -3.25 24.22
CA LEU A 82 -16.67 -3.82 25.21
C LEU A 82 -15.93 -4.51 26.38
N MET A 83 -14.78 -5.14 26.11
CA MET A 83 -13.93 -5.72 27.16
C MET A 83 -13.48 -4.67 28.18
N ILE A 84 -12.94 -3.55 27.71
CA ILE A 84 -12.47 -2.48 28.62
C ILE A 84 -13.63 -1.77 29.32
N GLN A 85 -14.79 -1.61 28.67
CA GLN A 85 -15.99 -1.08 29.32
C GLN A 85 -16.50 -2.00 30.44
N HIS A 86 -16.41 -3.31 30.22
CA HIS A 86 -16.79 -4.28 31.26
C HIS A 86 -15.82 -4.21 32.44
N ALA A 87 -14.51 -4.10 32.20
CA ALA A 87 -13.53 -3.91 33.27
C ALA A 87 -13.78 -2.61 34.07
N ASP A 88 -14.16 -1.51 33.39
CA ASP A 88 -14.54 -0.25 34.00
C ASP A 88 -15.75 -0.43 34.94
N SER A 89 -16.77 -1.16 34.51
CA SER A 89 -17.97 -1.45 35.32
C SER A 89 -17.69 -2.25 36.59
N LEU A 90 -16.56 -2.95 36.61
CA LEU A 90 -16.07 -3.73 37.77
C LEU A 90 -15.04 -2.97 38.61
N ASP A 91 -14.76 -1.70 38.31
CA ASP A 91 -13.70 -0.87 38.93
C ASP A 91 -12.29 -1.50 38.78
N GLU A 92 -12.03 -2.23 37.66
CA GLU A 92 -10.76 -2.92 37.40
C GLU A 92 -9.80 -2.10 36.50
N LEU A 93 -10.10 -0.84 36.18
CA LEU A 93 -9.21 0.01 35.42
C LEU A 93 -8.21 0.76 36.28
N THR A 94 -6.94 0.81 35.86
CA THR A 94 -5.96 1.75 36.39
C THR A 94 -6.23 3.16 35.85
N PRO A 95 -5.60 4.22 36.40
CA PRO A 95 -5.67 5.56 35.78
C PRO A 95 -5.17 5.62 34.33
N ALA A 96 -4.30 4.70 33.92
CA ALA A 96 -3.90 4.55 32.53
C ALA A 96 -5.01 3.86 31.71
N GLY A 97 -5.67 2.85 32.25
CA GLY A 97 -6.82 2.18 31.67
C GLY A 97 -8.01 3.11 31.42
N GLU A 98 -8.31 3.99 32.37
CA GLU A 98 -9.35 5.02 32.19
C GLU A 98 -9.05 5.96 31.01
N LYS A 99 -7.78 6.37 30.85
CA LYS A 99 -7.35 7.17 29.68
C LYS A 99 -7.51 6.40 28.37
N VAL A 100 -7.16 5.10 28.38
CA VAL A 100 -7.35 4.23 27.21
C VAL A 100 -8.83 4.14 26.84
N LEU A 101 -9.71 3.88 27.82
CA LEU A 101 -11.15 3.86 27.59
C LEU A 101 -11.67 5.19 27.04
N HIS A 102 -11.20 6.32 27.59
CA HIS A 102 -11.59 7.64 27.09
C HIS A 102 -11.22 7.84 25.61
N GLU A 103 -10.00 7.46 25.21
CA GLU A 103 -9.56 7.56 23.80
C GLU A 103 -10.34 6.58 22.90
N MET A 104 -10.58 5.33 23.35
CA MET A 104 -11.41 4.38 22.62
C MET A 104 -12.83 4.89 22.42
N ASN A 105 -13.45 5.46 23.47
CA ASN A 105 -14.75 6.13 23.38
C ASN A 105 -14.78 7.23 22.30
N SER A 106 -13.71 8.03 22.20
CA SER A 106 -13.60 9.08 21.19
C SER A 106 -13.51 8.52 19.78
N ILE A 107 -12.72 7.47 19.57
CA ILE A 107 -12.55 6.81 18.27
C ILE A 107 -13.87 6.14 17.83
N MET A 108 -14.53 5.44 18.76
CA MET A 108 -15.77 4.72 18.45
C MET A 108 -16.90 5.69 18.09
N ARG A 109 -17.04 6.80 18.84
CA ARG A 109 -18.02 7.87 18.52
C ARG A 109 -17.75 8.53 17.18
N ASP A 110 -16.49 8.79 16.84
CA ASP A 110 -16.13 9.39 15.55
C ASP A 110 -16.38 8.43 14.36
N THR A 111 -16.30 7.12 14.62
CA THR A 111 -16.49 6.07 13.61
C THR A 111 -17.97 5.65 13.47
N GLU A 112 -18.81 5.88 14.47
CA GLU A 112 -20.20 5.41 14.45
C GLU A 112 -20.98 5.96 13.25
N GLY A 113 -21.68 5.07 12.54
CA GLY A 113 -22.39 5.37 11.29
C GLY A 113 -21.48 5.61 10.08
N ARG A 114 -20.14 5.54 10.22
CA ARG A 114 -19.16 5.88 9.17
C ARG A 114 -18.21 4.73 8.84
N TRP A 115 -18.60 3.50 9.13
CA TRP A 115 -17.78 2.31 8.96
C TRP A 115 -17.30 2.13 7.52
N GLY A 116 -15.97 2.22 7.33
CA GLY A 116 -15.33 2.03 6.02
C GLY A 116 -15.48 3.20 5.04
N GLU A 117 -16.04 4.33 5.46
CA GLU A 117 -16.13 5.55 4.65
C GLU A 117 -14.78 6.25 4.51
N LEU A 118 -14.62 7.05 3.45
CA LEU A 118 -13.44 7.86 3.23
C LEU A 118 -13.34 8.96 4.30
N THR A 119 -12.14 9.16 4.87
CA THR A 119 -11.91 10.25 5.82
C THR A 119 -11.49 11.54 5.11
N GLY A 120 -11.53 12.67 5.83
CA GLY A 120 -10.97 13.93 5.33
C GLY A 120 -9.48 13.82 4.99
N SER A 121 -8.71 13.01 5.74
CA SER A 121 -7.32 12.71 5.41
C SER A 121 -7.21 11.95 4.09
N GLY A 122 -8.06 10.93 3.87
CA GLY A 122 -8.09 10.17 2.63
C GLY A 122 -8.41 11.04 1.42
N LYS A 123 -9.35 11.96 1.56
CA LYS A 123 -9.70 12.93 0.52
C LYS A 123 -8.48 13.79 0.13
N ARG A 124 -7.80 14.39 1.11
CA ARG A 124 -6.59 15.21 0.86
C ARG A 124 -5.45 14.41 0.22
N GLN A 125 -5.27 13.14 0.60
CA GLN A 125 -4.26 12.27 -0.03
C GLN A 125 -4.48 12.15 -1.53
N LEU A 126 -5.72 11.91 -1.96
CA LEU A 126 -6.07 11.79 -3.38
C LEU A 126 -5.97 13.15 -4.11
N GLU A 127 -6.39 14.23 -3.48
CA GLU A 127 -6.22 15.58 -3.99
C GLU A 127 -4.74 15.90 -4.27
N ASN A 128 -3.85 15.60 -3.31
CA ASN A 128 -2.41 15.81 -3.45
C ASN A 128 -1.81 14.96 -4.59
N ILE A 129 -2.23 13.70 -4.73
CA ILE A 129 -1.80 12.83 -5.85
C ILE A 129 -2.26 13.41 -7.19
N GLY A 130 -3.52 13.85 -7.30
CA GLY A 130 -4.04 14.48 -8.51
C GLY A 130 -3.28 15.75 -8.90
N GLN A 131 -2.97 16.60 -7.92
CA GLN A 131 -2.17 17.80 -8.11
C GLN A 131 -0.76 17.47 -8.64
N ARG A 132 -0.06 16.53 -7.99
CA ARG A 132 1.29 16.13 -8.43
C ARG A 132 1.28 15.47 -9.80
N MET A 133 0.26 14.66 -10.12
CA MET A 133 0.12 14.05 -11.44
C MET A 133 0.03 15.10 -12.55
N VAL A 134 -0.79 16.15 -12.36
CA VAL A 134 -0.89 17.26 -13.33
C VAL A 134 0.42 18.02 -13.45
N ARG A 135 1.08 18.31 -12.33
CA ARG A 135 2.35 19.06 -12.31
C ARG A 135 3.53 18.30 -12.89
N ASN A 136 3.57 16.97 -12.70
CA ASN A 136 4.67 16.13 -13.19
C ASN A 136 4.51 15.78 -14.67
N PHE A 137 3.28 15.77 -15.21
CA PHE A 137 3.00 15.34 -16.58
C PHE A 137 2.05 16.33 -17.30
N PRO A 138 2.37 17.64 -17.33
CA PRO A 138 1.52 18.65 -17.98
C PRO A 138 1.38 18.39 -19.47
N GLU A 139 2.38 17.79 -20.12
CA GLU A 139 2.33 17.45 -21.56
C GLU A 139 1.27 16.43 -21.89
N VAL A 140 0.94 15.53 -20.95
CA VAL A 140 -0.12 14.52 -21.13
C VAL A 140 -1.49 15.11 -20.81
N LEU A 141 -1.58 15.94 -19.78
CA LEU A 141 -2.85 16.37 -19.17
C LEU A 141 -3.28 17.77 -19.61
N CYS A 142 -2.36 18.70 -19.68
CA CYS A 142 -2.64 20.08 -20.09
C CYS A 142 -2.02 20.35 -21.46
N PRO A 143 -2.78 20.46 -22.50
CA PRO A 143 -3.95 21.22 -22.80
C PRO A 143 -5.20 20.40 -23.18
N GLY A 144 -6.04 20.09 -22.20
CA GLY A 144 -7.36 19.57 -22.49
C GLY A 144 -7.40 18.08 -22.89
N ALA A 145 -6.68 17.23 -22.14
CA ALA A 145 -6.69 15.78 -22.38
C ALA A 145 -7.99 15.11 -21.92
N ASN A 146 -8.29 13.97 -22.50
CA ASN A 146 -9.33 13.08 -22.03
C ASN A 146 -8.78 12.24 -20.86
N VAL A 147 -9.45 12.26 -19.72
CA VAL A 147 -9.12 11.45 -18.55
C VAL A 147 -10.29 10.52 -18.24
N LYS A 148 -10.11 9.24 -18.46
CA LYS A 148 -11.11 8.23 -18.13
C LYS A 148 -10.86 7.67 -16.74
N CYS A 149 -11.78 7.90 -15.80
CA CYS A 149 -11.73 7.41 -14.43
C CYS A 149 -12.71 6.24 -14.25
N ILE A 150 -12.24 5.12 -13.70
CA ILE A 150 -13.05 3.93 -13.43
C ILE A 150 -12.85 3.55 -11.97
N SER A 151 -13.95 3.36 -11.23
CA SER A 151 -13.91 2.93 -9.82
C SER A 151 -14.58 1.58 -9.62
N THR A 152 -14.20 0.89 -8.54
CA THR A 152 -15.07 -0.13 -7.98
C THR A 152 -16.36 0.53 -7.48
N ILE A 153 -17.41 -0.29 -7.25
CA ILE A 153 -18.71 0.23 -6.77
C ILE A 153 -18.72 0.53 -5.26
N VAL A 154 -17.60 0.45 -4.60
CA VAL A 154 -17.48 0.73 -3.16
C VAL A 154 -17.41 2.24 -2.95
N PRO A 155 -18.27 2.85 -2.07
CA PRO A 155 -18.40 4.30 -1.92
C PRO A 155 -17.06 5.02 -1.75
N ARG A 156 -16.19 4.58 -0.83
CA ARG A 156 -14.87 5.21 -0.63
C ARG A 156 -13.96 5.24 -1.87
N CYS A 157 -14.11 4.27 -2.78
CA CYS A 157 -13.35 4.26 -4.04
C CYS A 157 -13.94 5.28 -5.03
N ILE A 158 -15.28 5.43 -5.05
CA ILE A 158 -15.98 6.44 -5.87
C ILE A 158 -15.63 7.84 -5.38
N GLU A 159 -15.63 8.07 -4.07
CA GLU A 159 -15.22 9.34 -3.46
C GLU A 159 -13.74 9.66 -3.73
N SER A 160 -12.87 8.65 -3.67
CA SER A 160 -11.45 8.79 -4.02
C SER A 160 -11.28 9.20 -5.49
N MET A 161 -12.03 8.60 -6.40
CA MET A 161 -12.07 8.97 -7.82
C MET A 161 -12.54 10.41 -8.00
N GLY A 162 -13.60 10.82 -7.29
CA GLY A 162 -14.12 12.19 -7.30
C GLY A 162 -13.08 13.20 -6.81
N SER A 163 -12.41 12.91 -5.69
CA SER A 163 -11.41 13.80 -5.07
C SER A 163 -10.23 14.09 -6.00
N ILE A 164 -9.66 13.03 -6.61
CA ILE A 164 -8.54 13.22 -7.54
C ILE A 164 -8.98 13.98 -8.80
N GLY A 165 -10.14 13.64 -9.38
CA GLY A 165 -10.65 14.27 -10.58
C GLY A 165 -11.00 15.75 -10.38
N MET A 166 -11.63 16.11 -9.26
CA MET A 166 -11.92 17.51 -8.91
C MET A 166 -10.63 18.31 -8.76
N LYS A 167 -9.60 17.76 -8.10
CA LYS A 167 -8.33 18.42 -7.94
C LYS A 167 -7.58 18.60 -9.26
N MET A 168 -7.61 17.60 -10.12
CA MET A 168 -7.03 17.69 -11.47
C MET A 168 -7.70 18.80 -12.30
N LEU A 169 -9.03 18.96 -12.21
CA LEU A 169 -9.76 20.05 -12.87
C LEU A 169 -9.39 21.43 -12.29
N GLN A 170 -9.12 21.54 -10.99
CA GLN A 170 -8.63 22.78 -10.39
C GLN A 170 -7.24 23.18 -10.91
N GLU A 171 -6.34 22.20 -11.09
CA GLU A 171 -4.98 22.45 -11.62
C GLU A 171 -4.98 22.65 -13.15
N CYS A 172 -5.89 21.99 -13.88
CA CYS A 172 -6.02 22.10 -15.34
C CYS A 172 -7.51 22.09 -15.74
N PRO A 173 -8.19 23.26 -15.77
CA PRO A 173 -9.63 23.36 -16.02
C PRO A 173 -10.11 22.86 -17.39
N GLN A 174 -9.21 22.70 -18.34
CA GLN A 174 -9.52 22.24 -19.70
C GLN A 174 -9.60 20.70 -19.83
N LEU A 175 -9.33 19.95 -18.76
CA LEU A 175 -9.44 18.49 -18.78
C LEU A 175 -10.87 18.03 -19.05
N ASN A 176 -11.02 17.03 -19.91
CA ASN A 176 -12.28 16.33 -20.13
C ASN A 176 -12.26 15.04 -19.30
N ILE A 177 -12.83 15.08 -18.08
CA ILE A 177 -12.84 13.94 -17.16
C ILE A 177 -14.17 13.22 -17.25
N THR A 178 -14.13 11.90 -17.57
CA THR A 178 -15.28 11.00 -17.47
C THR A 178 -15.10 10.06 -16.28
N MET A 179 -16.17 9.80 -15.53
CA MET A 179 -16.16 8.96 -14.34
C MET A 179 -17.20 7.85 -14.45
N GLU A 180 -16.77 6.62 -14.15
CA GLU A 180 -17.65 5.45 -14.16
C GLU A 180 -17.41 4.57 -12.93
N ALA A 181 -18.50 4.16 -12.26
CA ALA A 181 -18.50 3.12 -11.23
C ALA A 181 -19.61 2.10 -11.58
N SER A 182 -19.25 1.05 -12.31
CA SER A 182 -20.21 0.10 -12.87
C SER A 182 -19.91 -1.33 -12.45
N LYS A 183 -20.96 -2.13 -12.20
CA LYS A 183 -20.86 -3.58 -11.99
C LYS A 183 -20.19 -4.30 -13.17
N ARG A 184 -20.33 -3.79 -14.36
CA ARG A 184 -19.78 -4.32 -15.60
C ARG A 184 -18.26 -4.37 -15.60
N ASN A 185 -17.57 -3.49 -14.83
CA ASN A 185 -16.10 -3.44 -14.75
C ASN A 185 -15.53 -4.28 -13.58
N GLN A 186 -16.39 -4.80 -12.68
CA GLN A 186 -15.92 -5.47 -11.46
C GLN A 186 -15.15 -6.77 -11.74
N TRP A 187 -15.38 -7.42 -12.86
CA TRP A 187 -14.72 -8.67 -13.23
C TRP A 187 -13.18 -8.55 -13.36
N TYR A 188 -12.66 -7.34 -13.61
CA TYR A 188 -11.22 -7.07 -13.60
C TYR A 188 -10.80 -6.05 -12.51
N MET A 189 -11.67 -5.07 -12.18
CA MET A 189 -11.35 -4.02 -11.20
C MET A 189 -11.25 -4.52 -9.76
N ASN A 190 -12.04 -5.53 -9.40
CA ASN A 190 -12.11 -6.11 -8.06
C ASN A 190 -12.41 -7.59 -8.14
N HIS A 191 -11.68 -8.30 -9.00
CA HIS A 191 -11.89 -9.73 -9.18
C HIS A 191 -11.48 -10.49 -7.93
N GLN A 192 -12.43 -11.25 -7.38
CA GLN A 192 -12.21 -12.15 -6.27
C GLN A 192 -12.16 -13.58 -6.80
N ASP A 193 -10.96 -14.07 -7.11
CA ASP A 193 -10.79 -15.41 -7.65
C ASP A 193 -11.05 -16.48 -6.59
N ARG A 194 -12.25 -17.07 -6.61
CA ARG A 194 -12.69 -18.08 -5.66
C ARG A 194 -11.87 -19.38 -5.70
N LYS A 195 -11.18 -19.66 -6.81
CA LYS A 195 -10.30 -20.83 -6.93
C LYS A 195 -8.98 -20.64 -6.17
N LEU A 196 -8.47 -19.40 -6.16
CA LEU A 196 -7.28 -19.04 -5.41
C LEU A 196 -7.58 -18.72 -3.94
N ARG A 197 -8.81 -18.32 -3.66
CA ARG A 197 -9.31 -17.94 -2.34
C ARG A 197 -10.24 -19.03 -1.84
N LYS A 198 -9.68 -20.11 -1.27
CA LYS A 198 -10.51 -21.14 -0.64
C LYS A 198 -11.21 -20.56 0.58
N ARG A 199 -12.52 -20.33 0.43
CA ARG A 199 -13.62 -20.11 1.40
C ARG A 199 -13.27 -19.32 2.64
N SER A 200 -12.90 -18.94 3.45
CA SER A 200 -12.79 -18.16 4.67
C SER A 200 -11.35 -17.86 5.12
N SER A 201 -10.38 -18.66 4.71
CA SER A 201 -8.97 -18.33 4.92
C SER A 201 -8.24 -18.36 3.58
N TYR A 202 -7.47 -17.33 3.29
CA TYR A 202 -6.57 -17.26 2.14
C TYR A 202 -5.31 -18.10 2.36
N MET A 203 -5.37 -19.09 3.23
CA MET A 203 -4.25 -19.92 3.65
C MET A 203 -4.58 -21.40 3.47
N THR A 204 -3.58 -22.17 3.05
CA THR A 204 -3.59 -23.62 3.19
C THR A 204 -3.38 -23.99 4.67
N PRO A 205 -3.72 -25.21 5.12
CA PRO A 205 -3.41 -25.66 6.48
C PRO A 205 -1.92 -25.57 6.82
N GLU A 206 -1.06 -25.83 5.85
CA GLU A 206 0.40 -25.72 5.99
C GLU A 206 0.84 -24.27 6.19
N ALA A 207 0.31 -23.34 5.38
CA ALA A 207 0.58 -21.93 5.53
C ALA A 207 0.04 -21.38 6.86
N GLN A 208 -1.13 -21.84 7.31
CA GLN A 208 -1.70 -21.45 8.60
C GLN A 208 -0.81 -21.91 9.74
N LYS A 209 -0.38 -23.18 9.73
CA LYS A 209 0.52 -23.71 10.75
C LYS A 209 1.84 -22.92 10.82
N ALA A 210 2.47 -22.66 9.67
CA ALA A 210 3.71 -21.90 9.63
C ALA A 210 3.51 -20.46 10.13
N TYR A 211 2.35 -19.85 9.83
CA TYR A 211 2.01 -18.54 10.34
C TYR A 211 1.82 -18.53 11.85
N ASP A 212 1.08 -19.50 12.41
CA ASP A 212 0.84 -19.63 13.86
C ASP A 212 2.17 -19.81 14.62
N GLU A 213 3.07 -20.64 14.10
CA GLU A 213 4.42 -20.81 14.64
C GLU A 213 5.26 -19.53 14.57
N TYR A 214 5.15 -18.78 13.46
CA TYR A 214 5.86 -17.52 13.26
C TYR A 214 5.37 -16.41 14.20
N ILE A 215 4.06 -16.29 14.41
CA ILE A 215 3.49 -15.22 15.25
C ILE A 215 3.60 -15.49 16.75
N LYS A 216 3.62 -16.76 17.18
CA LYS A 216 3.61 -17.16 18.59
C LYS A 216 4.64 -16.41 19.47
N PRO A 217 5.93 -16.29 19.09
CA PRO A 217 6.91 -15.52 19.88
C PRO A 217 6.75 -14.01 19.76
N ARG A 218 5.88 -13.51 18.86
CA ARG A 218 5.66 -12.10 18.56
C ARG A 218 4.36 -11.56 19.16
N MET A 219 3.46 -12.47 19.53
CA MET A 219 2.19 -12.16 20.23
C MET A 219 2.42 -12.03 21.73
N GLY A 220 1.42 -11.44 22.40
CA GLY A 220 1.43 -11.24 23.83
C GLY A 220 2.11 -9.95 24.26
N ASN A 221 1.52 -9.29 25.23
CA ASN A 221 2.06 -8.09 25.86
C ASN A 221 1.48 -7.94 27.27
N SER A 222 1.94 -8.79 28.20
CA SER A 222 1.50 -8.76 29.61
C SER A 222 1.70 -7.39 30.26
N ARG A 223 2.71 -6.63 29.82
CA ARG A 223 2.96 -5.25 30.26
C ARG A 223 1.74 -4.35 30.02
N LEU A 224 1.04 -4.50 28.90
CA LEU A 224 -0.17 -3.70 28.64
C LEU A 224 -1.32 -4.11 29.55
N MET A 225 -1.47 -5.40 29.86
CA MET A 225 -2.48 -5.87 30.79
C MET A 225 -2.25 -5.28 32.20
N GLU A 226 -1.01 -5.32 32.71
CA GLU A 226 -0.62 -4.72 33.99
C GLU A 226 -0.76 -3.19 34.00
N LEU A 227 -0.52 -2.53 32.88
CA LEU A 227 -0.65 -1.08 32.75
C LEU A 227 -2.12 -0.63 32.78
N ILE A 228 -3.02 -1.40 32.15
CA ILE A 228 -4.42 -1.01 31.92
C ILE A 228 -5.34 -1.51 33.03
N PHE A 229 -5.10 -2.69 33.58
CA PHE A 229 -5.99 -3.35 34.54
C PHE A 229 -5.36 -3.46 35.93
N LYS A 230 -6.17 -3.22 36.99
CA LYS A 230 -5.73 -3.34 38.38
C LYS A 230 -5.38 -4.79 38.75
N ASN A 231 -6.22 -5.73 38.30
CA ASN A 231 -6.07 -7.15 38.57
C ASN A 231 -6.11 -7.94 37.25
N PRO A 232 -4.97 -8.08 36.51
CA PRO A 232 -4.93 -8.81 35.23
C PRO A 232 -5.49 -10.23 35.30
N ASP A 233 -5.33 -10.93 36.44
CA ASP A 233 -5.81 -12.31 36.59
C ASP A 233 -7.34 -12.39 36.64
N ILE A 234 -8.02 -11.37 37.22
CA ILE A 234 -9.47 -11.30 37.22
C ILE A 234 -9.99 -11.00 35.82
N VAL A 235 -9.40 -10.04 35.14
CA VAL A 235 -9.89 -9.63 33.81
C VAL A 235 -9.64 -10.68 32.71
N LYS A 236 -8.71 -11.61 32.87
CA LYS A 236 -8.49 -12.74 31.96
C LYS A 236 -9.72 -13.63 31.80
N GLU A 237 -10.68 -13.62 32.70
CA GLU A 237 -11.93 -14.38 32.58
C GLU A 237 -12.80 -13.88 31.40
N PHE A 238 -12.65 -12.60 31.00
CA PHE A 238 -13.45 -11.98 29.93
C PHE A 238 -12.62 -11.15 28.93
N VAL A 239 -11.33 -10.93 29.18
CA VAL A 239 -10.39 -10.25 28.25
C VAL A 239 -9.43 -11.27 27.68
N ASP A 240 -9.59 -11.55 26.37
CA ASP A 240 -8.57 -12.24 25.61
C ASP A 240 -7.39 -11.28 25.39
N GLU A 241 -6.26 -11.55 26.04
CA GLU A 241 -5.07 -10.69 26.04
C GLU A 241 -4.54 -10.44 24.63
N GLU A 242 -4.38 -11.49 23.82
CA GLU A 242 -3.81 -11.37 22.48
C GLU A 242 -4.73 -10.55 21.58
N TYR A 243 -6.02 -10.84 21.61
CA TYR A 243 -7.03 -10.14 20.82
C TYR A 243 -7.14 -8.66 21.25
N PHE A 244 -7.21 -8.39 22.55
CA PHE A 244 -7.30 -7.04 23.11
C PHE A 244 -6.07 -6.21 22.71
N ASN A 245 -4.86 -6.70 22.95
CA ASN A 245 -3.61 -6.01 22.66
C ASN A 245 -3.44 -5.75 21.14
N TYR A 246 -3.80 -6.73 20.30
CA TYR A 246 -3.73 -6.58 18.85
C TYR A 246 -4.65 -5.44 18.36
N TYR A 247 -5.90 -5.44 18.76
CA TYR A 247 -6.84 -4.43 18.28
C TYR A 247 -6.67 -3.07 18.95
N LEU A 248 -6.19 -3.01 20.20
CA LEU A 248 -5.80 -1.74 20.83
C LEU A 248 -4.67 -1.06 20.04
N MET A 249 -3.64 -1.81 19.64
CA MET A 249 -2.57 -1.29 18.80
C MET A 249 -3.09 -0.87 17.42
N LYS A 250 -3.98 -1.65 16.81
CA LYS A 250 -4.64 -1.26 15.56
C LYS A 250 -5.43 0.04 15.71
N MET A 251 -6.10 0.27 16.83
CA MET A 251 -6.78 1.54 17.11
C MET A 251 -5.80 2.70 17.26
N ALA A 252 -4.68 2.47 17.96
CA ALA A 252 -3.63 3.48 18.08
C ALA A 252 -3.10 3.92 16.72
N LEU A 253 -2.77 2.97 15.85
CA LEU A 253 -2.29 3.21 14.49
C LEU A 253 -3.36 3.78 13.55
N PHE A 254 -4.63 3.42 13.78
CA PHE A 254 -5.76 3.96 13.03
C PHE A 254 -5.96 5.46 13.24
N GLN A 255 -5.59 6.01 14.40
CA GLN A 255 -5.73 7.44 14.70
C GLN A 255 -5.08 8.35 13.66
N PHE A 256 -4.02 7.90 12.98
CA PHE A 256 -3.41 8.65 11.86
C PHE A 256 -4.35 8.83 10.65
N ASN A 257 -5.36 7.97 10.52
CA ASN A 257 -6.28 7.98 9.37
C ASN A 257 -7.47 8.91 9.57
N ILE A 258 -7.92 9.15 10.82
CA ILE A 258 -9.13 9.94 11.11
C ILE A 258 -8.85 11.41 11.38
N SER A 259 -7.66 11.77 11.82
CA SER A 259 -7.33 13.16 12.14
C SER A 259 -5.92 13.54 11.69
N TYR A 260 -5.84 14.57 10.86
CA TYR A 260 -4.57 15.12 10.36
C TYR A 260 -3.73 15.81 11.45
N ASN A 261 -4.35 16.28 12.52
CA ASN A 261 -3.71 17.12 13.54
C ASN A 261 -3.85 16.58 14.98
N ARG A 262 -4.40 15.41 15.17
CA ARG A 262 -4.47 14.81 16.52
C ARG A 262 -3.15 14.11 16.82
N ASN A 263 -2.56 14.48 17.95
CA ASN A 263 -1.53 13.64 18.56
C ASN A 263 -2.20 12.30 18.95
N PRO A 264 -1.81 11.17 18.34
CA PRO A 264 -2.47 9.89 18.59
C PRO A 264 -2.06 9.37 19.97
N ARG A 265 -2.79 9.73 21.01
CA ARG A 265 -2.45 9.45 22.41
C ARG A 265 -2.31 7.96 22.75
N LEU A 266 -3.08 7.08 22.08
CA LEU A 266 -2.90 5.65 22.26
C LEU A 266 -1.52 5.16 21.82
N MET A 267 -0.81 5.91 20.97
CA MET A 267 0.54 5.56 20.54
C MET A 267 1.56 5.56 21.69
N GLU A 268 1.33 6.37 22.74
CA GLU A 268 2.20 6.48 23.91
C GLU A 268 2.21 5.20 24.75
N LEU A 269 1.23 4.32 24.56
CA LEU A 269 1.15 3.03 25.26
C LEU A 269 2.21 2.03 24.76
N PHE A 270 2.73 2.22 23.55
CA PHE A 270 3.54 1.24 22.85
C PHE A 270 4.95 1.74 22.62
N ASN A 271 5.91 0.82 22.67
CA ASN A 271 7.28 1.09 22.29
C ASN A 271 7.60 0.61 20.86
N THR A 272 8.78 0.97 20.35
CA THR A 272 9.21 0.61 19.00
C THR A 272 9.22 -0.90 18.75
N ASP A 273 9.62 -1.70 19.74
CA ASP A 273 9.70 -3.15 19.58
C ASP A 273 8.31 -3.80 19.48
N GLU A 274 7.32 -3.26 20.18
CA GLU A 274 5.94 -3.70 20.09
C GLU A 274 5.34 -3.36 18.71
N PHE A 275 5.59 -2.15 18.20
CA PHE A 275 5.21 -1.77 16.84
C PHE A 275 5.92 -2.62 15.78
N TYR A 276 7.19 -2.92 15.99
CA TYR A 276 7.96 -3.75 15.06
C TYR A 276 7.45 -5.19 15.01
N ARG A 277 7.14 -5.81 16.17
CA ARG A 277 6.51 -7.15 16.22
C ARG A 277 5.15 -7.16 15.50
N MET A 278 4.31 -6.14 15.72
CA MET A 278 3.04 -6.00 15.00
C MET A 278 3.24 -5.94 13.48
N TRP A 279 4.22 -5.15 13.03
CA TRP A 279 4.55 -5.08 11.62
C TRP A 279 4.99 -6.44 11.07
N GLN A 280 5.81 -7.20 11.79
CA GLN A 280 6.22 -8.54 11.37
C GLN A 280 5.03 -9.48 11.20
N ILE A 281 4.12 -9.49 12.16
CA ILE A 281 2.87 -10.29 12.13
C ILE A 281 2.05 -9.94 10.88
N ASP A 282 1.77 -8.67 10.68
CA ASP A 282 0.96 -8.22 9.55
C ASP A 282 1.68 -8.43 8.20
N ASN A 283 2.99 -8.16 8.15
CA ASN A 283 3.78 -8.34 6.93
C ASN A 283 3.75 -9.80 6.44
N ALA A 284 3.93 -10.75 7.36
CA ALA A 284 3.84 -12.18 7.05
C ALA A 284 2.43 -12.58 6.61
N LEU A 285 1.38 -12.07 7.28
CA LEU A 285 -0.01 -12.31 6.90
C LEU A 285 -0.30 -11.86 5.46
N TRP A 286 0.09 -10.62 5.14
CA TRP A 286 -0.11 -10.06 3.80
C TRP A 286 0.70 -10.79 2.73
N TYR A 287 1.92 -11.24 3.08
CA TYR A 287 2.73 -12.06 2.18
C TYR A 287 2.05 -13.39 1.84
N ILE A 288 1.58 -14.12 2.86
CA ILE A 288 0.92 -15.41 2.66
C ILE A 288 -0.35 -15.27 1.84
N GLN A 289 -1.16 -14.26 2.14
CA GLN A 289 -2.48 -14.09 1.54
C GLN A 289 -2.46 -13.50 0.13
N TYR A 290 -1.43 -12.71 -0.23
CA TYR A 290 -1.43 -11.94 -1.48
C TYR A 290 -0.11 -11.98 -2.25
N GLY A 291 0.99 -12.36 -1.62
CA GLY A 291 2.30 -12.54 -2.24
C GLY A 291 2.47 -13.90 -2.92
N ALA A 292 3.66 -14.15 -3.45
CA ALA A 292 4.00 -15.42 -4.09
C ALA A 292 4.49 -16.49 -3.08
N CYS A 293 3.85 -16.55 -1.91
CA CYS A 293 4.21 -17.45 -0.81
C CYS A 293 4.13 -18.93 -1.24
N LYS A 294 5.25 -19.64 -1.16
CA LYS A 294 5.30 -21.06 -1.55
C LYS A 294 4.44 -21.95 -0.65
N LEU A 295 4.35 -21.67 0.65
CA LEU A 295 3.47 -22.37 1.59
C LEU A 295 2.00 -22.30 1.17
N ASN A 296 1.61 -21.24 0.46
CA ASN A 296 0.25 -21.04 -0.05
C ASN A 296 0.16 -21.29 -1.57
N GLY A 297 1.10 -22.08 -2.11
CA GLY A 297 1.13 -22.50 -3.51
C GLY A 297 1.63 -21.45 -4.51
N GLY A 298 2.10 -20.28 -4.07
CA GLY A 298 2.70 -19.24 -4.93
C GLY A 298 1.74 -18.59 -5.94
N ARG A 299 0.43 -18.84 -5.84
CA ARG A 299 -0.55 -18.51 -6.88
C ARG A 299 -1.33 -17.21 -6.63
N GLN A 300 -1.25 -16.65 -5.45
CA GLN A 300 -2.09 -15.50 -5.04
C GLN A 300 -1.96 -14.27 -5.97
N PRO A 301 -0.77 -13.91 -6.47
CA PRO A 301 -0.62 -12.81 -7.42
C PRO A 301 -1.45 -12.97 -8.70
N TYR A 302 -1.67 -14.20 -9.16
CA TYR A 302 -2.47 -14.48 -10.36
C TYR A 302 -3.96 -14.16 -10.21
N SER A 303 -4.43 -13.84 -9.00
CA SER A 303 -5.77 -13.29 -8.79
C SER A 303 -5.99 -12.01 -9.60
N GLN A 304 -4.91 -11.27 -9.94
CA GLN A 304 -4.99 -10.03 -10.70
C GLN A 304 -4.62 -10.18 -12.20
N ARG A 305 -4.58 -11.39 -12.73
CA ARG A 305 -4.32 -11.64 -14.16
C ARG A 305 -5.32 -10.96 -15.10
N TYR A 306 -6.56 -10.80 -14.68
CA TYR A 306 -7.58 -10.12 -15.48
C TYR A 306 -7.36 -8.61 -15.52
N LEU A 307 -6.99 -7.99 -14.39
CA LEU A 307 -6.64 -6.58 -14.35
C LEU A 307 -5.39 -6.31 -15.17
N LEU A 308 -4.34 -7.12 -15.05
CA LEU A 308 -3.12 -6.96 -15.83
C LEU A 308 -3.39 -7.08 -17.34
N ARG A 309 -4.21 -8.06 -17.75
CA ARG A 309 -4.64 -8.21 -19.15
C ARG A 309 -5.39 -6.99 -19.66
N GLN A 310 -6.29 -6.41 -18.84
CA GLN A 310 -7.05 -5.22 -19.19
C GLN A 310 -6.13 -3.99 -19.29
N LEU A 311 -5.18 -3.82 -18.36
CA LEU A 311 -4.19 -2.73 -18.41
C LEU A 311 -3.38 -2.78 -19.72
N ILE A 312 -2.96 -3.98 -20.14
CA ILE A 312 -2.23 -4.18 -21.39
C ILE A 312 -3.11 -3.85 -22.60
N ALA A 313 -4.33 -4.36 -22.64
CA ALA A 313 -5.24 -4.12 -23.76
C ALA A 313 -5.61 -2.63 -23.92
N ASP A 314 -5.82 -1.94 -22.79
CA ASP A 314 -6.09 -0.50 -22.77
C ASP A 314 -4.87 0.30 -23.26
N ALA A 315 -3.65 -0.07 -22.81
CA ALA A 315 -2.42 0.57 -23.27
C ALA A 315 -2.18 0.34 -24.76
N ASP A 316 -2.33 -0.89 -25.27
CA ASP A 316 -2.22 -1.23 -26.70
C ASP A 316 -3.20 -0.41 -27.57
N SER A 317 -4.37 -0.09 -27.01
CA SER A 317 -5.38 0.74 -27.69
C SER A 317 -4.98 2.22 -27.65
N CYS A 318 -4.54 2.72 -26.50
CA CYS A 318 -4.20 4.12 -26.27
C CYS A 318 -2.92 4.53 -27.04
N ILE A 319 -1.95 3.63 -27.16
CA ILE A 319 -0.71 3.88 -27.93
C ILE A 319 -0.99 4.27 -29.38
N LYS A 320 -2.09 3.79 -29.97
CA LYS A 320 -2.49 4.06 -31.35
C LYS A 320 -3.18 5.42 -31.53
N LEU A 321 -3.56 6.08 -30.46
CA LEU A 321 -4.25 7.37 -30.51
C LEU A 321 -3.25 8.53 -30.54
N ASP A 322 -3.61 9.62 -31.20
CA ASP A 322 -2.75 10.81 -31.21
C ASP A 322 -2.63 11.46 -29.83
N ARG A 323 -3.73 11.54 -29.09
CA ARG A 323 -3.82 12.17 -27.75
C ARG A 323 -4.65 11.31 -26.79
N PRO A 324 -4.10 10.20 -26.29
CA PRO A 324 -4.84 9.26 -25.46
C PRO A 324 -5.17 9.80 -24.05
N GLY A 325 -4.36 10.76 -23.51
CA GLY A 325 -4.57 11.33 -22.18
C GLY A 325 -4.26 10.35 -21.05
N ALA A 326 -5.22 10.09 -20.16
CA ALA A 326 -5.00 9.21 -19.02
C ALA A 326 -6.18 8.26 -18.76
N GLN A 327 -5.86 7.09 -18.20
CA GLN A 327 -6.84 6.16 -17.64
C GLN A 327 -6.52 5.88 -16.17
N LEU A 328 -7.39 6.33 -15.27
CA LEU A 328 -7.22 6.21 -13.83
C LEU A 328 -8.22 5.19 -13.28
N ARG A 329 -7.72 4.25 -12.46
CA ARG A 329 -8.54 3.18 -11.87
C ARG A 329 -8.41 3.24 -10.35
N PHE A 330 -9.56 3.07 -9.65
CA PHE A 330 -9.65 3.22 -8.19
C PHE A 330 -10.25 1.97 -7.54
N GLY A 331 -9.51 1.37 -6.63
CA GLY A 331 -9.89 0.14 -5.98
C GLY A 331 -9.25 -0.06 -4.59
N HIS A 332 -8.62 -1.21 -4.40
CA HIS A 332 -8.26 -1.71 -3.07
C HIS A 332 -6.81 -2.21 -3.02
N GLU A 333 -6.25 -2.22 -1.79
CA GLU A 333 -4.94 -2.86 -1.48
C GLU A 333 -4.90 -4.33 -1.84
N THR A 334 -6.01 -5.05 -1.65
CA THR A 334 -6.18 -6.48 -1.98
C THR A 334 -6.11 -6.78 -3.48
N VAL A 335 -6.07 -5.74 -4.30
CA VAL A 335 -5.87 -5.79 -5.75
C VAL A 335 -4.49 -5.25 -6.12
N LEU A 336 -4.10 -4.12 -5.54
CA LEU A 336 -2.81 -3.47 -5.86
C LEU A 336 -1.62 -4.34 -5.45
N LEU A 337 -1.61 -4.88 -4.22
CA LEU A 337 -0.50 -5.71 -3.74
C LEU A 337 -0.27 -6.94 -4.63
N PRO A 338 -1.27 -7.82 -4.88
CA PRO A 338 -1.03 -8.96 -5.75
C PRO A 338 -0.75 -8.57 -7.21
N LEU A 339 -1.19 -7.41 -7.70
CA LEU A 339 -0.79 -6.89 -9.02
C LEU A 339 0.70 -6.54 -9.05
N VAL A 340 1.20 -5.84 -8.04
CA VAL A 340 2.62 -5.50 -7.87
C VAL A 340 3.47 -6.77 -7.80
N CYS A 341 3.02 -7.78 -7.03
CA CYS A 341 3.68 -9.08 -6.95
C CYS A 341 3.62 -9.85 -8.28
N LEU A 342 2.50 -9.80 -9.01
CA LEU A 342 2.36 -10.47 -10.31
C LEU A 342 3.31 -9.89 -11.35
N ILE A 343 3.46 -8.57 -11.39
CA ILE A 343 4.37 -7.89 -12.32
C ILE A 343 5.83 -8.08 -11.89
N GLY A 344 6.11 -8.18 -10.59
CA GLY A 344 7.46 -8.26 -10.04
C GLY A 344 8.11 -6.89 -9.82
N VAL A 345 7.30 -5.84 -9.59
CA VAL A 345 7.79 -4.49 -9.32
C VAL A 345 8.69 -4.52 -8.08
N ASN A 346 9.89 -3.92 -8.15
CA ASN A 346 10.87 -3.83 -7.06
C ASN A 346 11.19 -5.19 -6.37
N GLY A 347 11.04 -6.33 -7.08
CA GLY A 347 11.30 -7.66 -6.51
C GLY A 347 10.19 -8.18 -5.60
N PHE A 348 8.99 -7.57 -5.60
CA PHE A 348 7.86 -8.06 -4.80
C PHE A 348 7.27 -9.40 -5.27
N ASP A 349 7.77 -9.98 -6.35
CA ASP A 349 7.49 -11.36 -6.78
C ASP A 349 8.31 -12.41 -6.01
N LEU A 350 8.96 -12.02 -4.92
CA LEU A 350 9.69 -12.92 -4.02
C LEU A 350 8.85 -14.16 -3.69
N ALA A 351 9.39 -15.34 -3.99
CA ALA A 351 8.78 -16.62 -3.70
C ALA A 351 9.63 -17.39 -2.69
N THR A 352 9.19 -17.42 -1.43
CA THR A 352 9.83 -18.17 -0.34
C THR A 352 8.80 -18.92 0.50
N ASP A 353 9.22 -19.94 1.19
CA ASP A 353 8.50 -20.65 2.27
C ASP A 353 8.98 -20.23 3.67
N ASN A 354 10.06 -19.46 3.75
CA ASN A 354 10.63 -18.97 5.00
C ASN A 354 10.15 -17.53 5.31
N LEU A 355 9.29 -17.38 6.32
CA LEU A 355 8.73 -16.08 6.71
C LEU A 355 9.77 -15.15 7.37
N ASP A 356 10.82 -15.70 7.99
CA ASP A 356 11.87 -14.91 8.64
C ASP A 356 12.79 -14.19 7.64
N GLU A 357 12.79 -14.60 6.36
CA GLU A 357 13.58 -13.95 5.32
C GLU A 357 12.92 -12.69 4.71
N LEU A 358 11.63 -12.46 4.94
CA LEU A 358 10.84 -11.43 4.25
C LEU A 358 11.47 -10.05 4.38
N GLU A 359 11.85 -9.66 5.60
CA GLU A 359 12.45 -8.35 5.85
C GLU A 359 13.81 -8.21 5.16
N ALA A 360 14.70 -9.19 5.34
CA ALA A 360 16.03 -9.18 4.74
C ALA A 360 16.00 -9.20 3.20
N LYS A 361 14.97 -9.78 2.61
CA LYS A 361 14.73 -9.81 1.17
C LYS A 361 14.00 -8.55 0.65
N GLY A 362 13.70 -7.58 1.51
CA GLY A 362 13.05 -6.33 1.12
C GLY A 362 11.54 -6.45 0.84
N TRP A 363 10.90 -7.55 1.25
CA TRP A 363 9.45 -7.68 1.08
C TRP A 363 8.72 -6.99 2.25
N TRP A 364 8.42 -5.70 2.08
CA TRP A 364 7.84 -4.82 3.09
C TRP A 364 6.48 -4.32 2.63
N CYS A 365 5.40 -4.92 3.12
CA CYS A 365 4.03 -4.62 2.69
C CYS A 365 3.68 -3.12 2.80
N SER A 366 4.16 -2.45 3.84
CA SER A 366 3.88 -1.02 4.08
C SER A 366 4.43 -0.09 3.00
N SER A 367 5.46 -0.50 2.25
CA SER A 367 6.00 0.28 1.13
C SER A 367 5.17 0.14 -0.15
N VAL A 368 4.37 -0.92 -0.27
CA VAL A 368 3.55 -1.19 -1.46
C VAL A 368 2.20 -0.49 -1.39
N PHE A 369 1.48 -0.68 -0.26
CA PHE A 369 0.08 -0.29 -0.21
C PHE A 369 -0.32 0.59 1.00
N PRO A 370 0.39 1.71 1.28
CA PRO A 370 -0.18 2.69 2.18
C PRO A 370 -1.58 3.09 1.73
N MET A 371 -2.36 3.80 2.55
CA MET A 371 -3.61 4.41 2.10
C MET A 371 -3.35 5.28 0.88
N ALA A 372 -4.26 5.35 -0.08
CA ALA A 372 -4.10 6.05 -1.36
C ALA A 372 -2.94 5.57 -2.26
N SER A 373 -2.33 4.42 -1.94
CA SER A 373 -1.25 3.84 -2.75
C SER A 373 -1.65 3.66 -4.21
N ASN A 374 -0.67 3.77 -5.10
CA ASN A 374 -0.95 3.68 -6.52
C ASN A 374 0.25 3.15 -7.32
N ILE A 375 -0.04 2.54 -8.46
CA ILE A 375 0.92 2.24 -9.51
C ILE A 375 0.56 3.04 -10.76
N GLN A 376 1.56 3.66 -11.38
CA GLN A 376 1.40 4.45 -12.59
C GLN A 376 2.38 3.97 -13.66
N PHE A 377 1.89 3.81 -14.86
CA PHE A 377 2.69 3.53 -16.06
C PHE A 377 2.66 4.79 -16.92
N ILE A 378 3.81 5.43 -17.09
CA ILE A 378 3.97 6.66 -17.86
C ILE A 378 4.62 6.33 -19.17
N PHE A 379 3.93 6.55 -20.28
CA PHE A 379 4.35 6.16 -21.61
C PHE A 379 4.97 7.32 -22.38
N TYR A 380 6.05 7.03 -23.14
CA TYR A 380 6.84 7.99 -23.89
C TYR A 380 6.99 7.58 -25.33
N ARG A 381 6.88 8.55 -26.24
CA ARG A 381 7.13 8.37 -27.69
C ARG A 381 7.64 9.66 -28.33
N SER A 382 8.29 9.56 -29.49
CA SER A 382 8.73 10.71 -30.29
C SER A 382 7.59 11.29 -31.14
N SER A 383 6.67 10.44 -31.62
CA SER A 383 5.51 10.82 -32.44
C SER A 383 4.42 9.73 -32.36
N PRO A 384 3.19 9.99 -32.86
CA PRO A 384 2.14 8.97 -32.97
C PRO A 384 2.52 7.74 -33.83
N LYS A 385 3.52 7.86 -34.68
CA LYS A 385 4.03 6.78 -35.53
C LYS A 385 5.26 6.07 -34.96
N ASP A 386 5.67 6.44 -33.73
CA ASP A 386 6.81 5.81 -33.07
C ASP A 386 6.45 4.36 -32.66
N HIS A 387 7.20 3.40 -33.22
CA HIS A 387 7.02 1.97 -32.90
C HIS A 387 7.83 1.53 -31.68
N ASP A 388 8.78 2.36 -31.24
CA ASP A 388 9.58 2.13 -30.04
C ASP A 388 9.03 2.93 -28.86
N VAL A 389 7.87 2.52 -28.38
CA VAL A 389 7.24 3.12 -27.20
C VAL A 389 7.96 2.67 -25.94
N LEU A 390 8.46 3.65 -25.18
CA LEU A 390 9.04 3.45 -23.86
C LEU A 390 8.03 3.77 -22.78
N PHE A 391 8.21 3.19 -21.62
CA PHE A 391 7.45 3.57 -20.42
C PHE A 391 8.31 3.44 -19.17
N LYS A 392 7.91 4.11 -18.10
CA LYS A 392 8.42 3.86 -16.75
C LYS A 392 7.29 3.58 -15.78
N VAL A 393 7.62 2.87 -14.71
CA VAL A 393 6.66 2.55 -13.63
C VAL A 393 6.96 3.40 -12.42
N LEU A 394 5.90 3.98 -11.84
CA LEU A 394 5.95 4.61 -10.55
C LEU A 394 5.12 3.77 -9.56
N LEU A 395 5.71 3.41 -8.43
CA LEU A 395 4.99 2.86 -7.28
C LEU A 395 4.93 3.93 -6.20
N ASN A 396 3.73 4.34 -5.82
CA ASN A 396 3.53 5.44 -4.89
C ASN A 396 4.26 6.72 -5.33
N GLU A 397 4.21 7.03 -6.63
CA GLU A 397 4.82 8.21 -7.29
C GLU A 397 6.36 8.22 -7.28
N VAL A 398 7.00 7.13 -6.88
CA VAL A 398 8.46 6.92 -6.94
C VAL A 398 8.81 5.95 -8.05
N GLU A 399 9.87 6.21 -8.81
CA GLU A 399 10.34 5.34 -9.88
C GLU A 399 10.65 3.93 -9.35
N ALA A 400 10.13 2.93 -10.03
CA ALA A 400 10.22 1.53 -9.63
C ALA A 400 10.90 0.69 -10.71
N THR A 401 11.53 -0.40 -10.29
CA THR A 401 12.21 -1.35 -11.18
C THR A 401 11.29 -2.51 -11.57
N LEU A 402 11.54 -3.08 -12.75
CA LEU A 402 10.89 -4.28 -13.25
C LEU A 402 11.91 -5.43 -13.42
N PRO A 403 11.48 -6.69 -13.35
CA PRO A 403 12.37 -7.85 -13.57
C PRO A 403 12.68 -8.07 -15.05
N LEU A 404 13.01 -6.99 -15.75
CA LEU A 404 13.32 -6.95 -17.18
C LEU A 404 14.66 -6.24 -17.38
N LYS A 405 15.44 -6.74 -18.33
CA LYS A 405 16.61 -6.02 -18.79
C LYS A 405 16.17 -4.84 -19.66
N THR A 406 16.85 -3.72 -19.51
CA THR A 406 16.63 -2.54 -20.34
C THR A 406 17.98 -1.85 -20.58
N ASP A 407 18.11 -1.21 -21.73
CA ASP A 407 19.25 -0.37 -22.11
C ASP A 407 19.05 1.12 -21.78
N CYS A 408 17.87 1.47 -21.27
CA CYS A 408 17.46 2.85 -21.02
C CYS A 408 16.82 3.08 -19.63
N ALA A 409 17.30 2.40 -18.57
CA ALA A 409 16.79 2.56 -17.23
C ALA A 409 16.65 4.05 -16.81
N PRO A 410 15.57 4.46 -16.12
CA PRO A 410 14.48 3.66 -15.54
C PRO A 410 13.34 3.35 -16.52
N TYR A 411 13.57 3.51 -17.81
CA TYR A 411 12.60 3.21 -18.88
C TYR A 411 12.72 1.77 -19.33
N TYR A 412 11.60 1.26 -19.87
CA TYR A 412 11.48 -0.08 -20.43
C TYR A 412 10.76 -0.01 -21.78
N HIS A 413 11.08 -0.92 -22.70
CA HIS A 413 10.35 -1.07 -23.96
C HIS A 413 8.99 -1.71 -23.69
N TRP A 414 7.92 -1.07 -24.19
CA TRP A 414 6.56 -1.55 -23.98
C TRP A 414 6.33 -2.97 -24.50
N ASN A 415 6.87 -3.28 -25.67
CA ASN A 415 6.69 -4.61 -26.27
C ASN A 415 7.30 -5.73 -25.42
N ASP A 416 8.45 -5.50 -24.80
CA ASP A 416 9.13 -6.49 -23.97
C ASP A 416 8.33 -6.73 -22.66
N PHE A 417 7.87 -5.66 -22.03
CA PHE A 417 7.01 -5.76 -20.85
C PHE A 417 5.68 -6.43 -21.16
N ARG A 418 5.05 -6.05 -22.25
CA ARG A 418 3.81 -6.64 -22.74
C ARG A 418 3.95 -8.15 -22.92
N GLN A 419 5.01 -8.58 -23.64
CA GLN A 419 5.26 -10.00 -23.88
C GLN A 419 5.53 -10.74 -22.58
N TYR A 420 6.41 -10.23 -21.71
CA TYR A 420 6.67 -10.79 -20.38
C TYR A 420 5.40 -11.01 -19.57
N CYS A 421 4.54 -10.01 -19.49
CA CYS A 421 3.29 -10.12 -18.74
C CYS A 421 2.32 -11.13 -19.35
N LEU A 422 2.16 -11.13 -20.67
CA LEU A 422 1.26 -12.06 -21.36
C LEU A 422 1.75 -13.51 -21.22
N ASP A 423 3.04 -13.77 -21.35
CA ASP A 423 3.61 -15.11 -21.16
C ASP A 423 3.36 -15.61 -19.75
N LYS A 424 3.61 -14.75 -18.74
CA LYS A 424 3.39 -15.07 -17.33
C LYS A 424 1.92 -15.41 -17.03
N ILE A 425 0.97 -14.61 -17.48
CA ILE A 425 -0.45 -14.87 -17.20
C ILE A 425 -1.05 -15.99 -18.07
N ASN A 426 -0.49 -16.27 -19.25
CA ASN A 426 -0.94 -17.37 -20.11
C ASN A 426 -0.39 -18.72 -19.64
N ALA A 427 0.79 -18.76 -19.02
CA ALA A 427 1.36 -19.95 -18.39
C ALA A 427 0.56 -20.41 -17.16
N TYR A 428 -0.26 -19.55 -16.55
CA TYR A 428 -1.11 -19.88 -15.40
C TYR A 428 -2.31 -20.73 -15.83
N LYS A 429 -2.36 -21.98 -15.33
CA LYS A 429 -3.41 -22.97 -15.61
C LYS A 429 -4.44 -23.06 -14.48
#